data_e0fc7903d6cd949133db28bdb2af3f80
#
_entry.id   e0fc7903d6cd949133db28bdb2af3f80
#
_cell.length_a   1.000
_cell.length_b   1.000
_cell.length_c   1.000
_cell.angle_alpha   90.00
_cell.angle_beta   90.00
_cell.angle_gamma   90.00
#
_symmetry.space_group_name_H-M   'P 1'
#
loop_
_entity.id
_entity.type
_entity.pdbx_description
1 polymer ?
#
loop_
_entity_poly.entity_id
_entity_poly.type
_entity_poly.pdbx_seq_one_letter_code
_entity_poly.pdbx_strand_id
1 'polypeptide(L)'
;MMGVILYIGGFELPDKNAAAHRVLSNAKIFRENGKEVILIGIDKELRYGSPVLKTRINIQGFESYAIAYPNGKKEWIDYLTSINNFLTVINNSKAIEAVILYNFQSVAMFKLMKYCKKNQIKCYADVTEWRSAKGEKLLYRILKDSDTWYRMHILHKKMDGLIVISKYLEHYYRGFTKTLYLPTLTDASEPKWNNFYKKDRSKLRFVYAGNPGRKDRLDKLVEALNKVDVEFVLDVIGITLEQYLAYYPNHKAILNNCKSIVFHGRLSHLETIEYVKQANYSCFFRENDRVSKSGFPTKFAESISCGTPVLTNNTSNISDYISKGENGICVNSFDSSEISEVINNLPFEMTVNKNLFDYRNYIGSVKQFL
;
A
#
# COMPACT_ATOMS: atom_id res chain seq x y z
N MET A 1 -6.71 4.12 32.78
CA MET A 1 -7.37 4.78 31.63
C MET A 1 -6.82 4.18 30.37
N MET A 2 -7.67 3.90 29.34
CA MET A 2 -7.19 3.49 28.03
C MET A 2 -6.33 4.60 27.43
N GLY A 3 -5.12 4.29 26.95
CA GLY A 3 -4.28 5.27 26.26
C GLY A 3 -4.84 5.61 24.89
N VAL A 4 -4.79 6.89 24.50
CA VAL A 4 -5.26 7.37 23.21
C VAL A 4 -4.11 7.51 22.22
N ILE A 5 -4.23 6.89 21.05
CA ILE A 5 -3.28 7.02 19.94
C ILE A 5 -3.90 7.90 18.86
N LEU A 6 -3.17 8.92 18.44
CA LEU A 6 -3.55 9.75 17.29
C LEU A 6 -2.78 9.30 16.05
N TYR A 7 -3.49 8.84 15.01
CA TYR A 7 -2.89 8.37 13.76
C TYR A 7 -3.15 9.39 12.64
N ILE A 8 -2.10 10.00 12.12
CA ILE A 8 -2.16 11.15 11.21
C ILE A 8 -1.48 10.83 9.89
N GLY A 9 -2.06 11.22 8.77
CA GLY A 9 -1.37 11.10 7.49
C GLY A 9 -2.21 11.32 6.24
N GLY A 10 -1.60 11.07 5.08
CA GLY A 10 -2.22 11.24 3.76
C GLY A 10 -3.11 10.05 3.34
N PHE A 11 -3.98 9.58 4.21
CA PHE A 11 -4.96 8.55 3.92
C PHE A 11 -6.37 9.15 3.78
N GLU A 12 -7.16 8.63 2.86
CA GLU A 12 -8.50 9.12 2.52
C GLU A 12 -9.54 8.05 2.83
N LEU A 13 -10.18 8.22 4.00
CA LEU A 13 -11.14 7.26 4.56
C LEU A 13 -12.48 7.29 3.81
N PRO A 14 -13.26 6.18 3.86
CA PRO A 14 -12.94 4.90 4.54
C PRO A 14 -12.03 3.96 3.72
N ASP A 15 -12.05 4.03 2.38
CA ASP A 15 -11.43 3.04 1.48
C ASP A 15 -10.97 3.63 0.13
N LYS A 16 -10.84 4.97 0.06
CA LYS A 16 -10.53 5.68 -1.20
C LYS A 16 -9.08 5.45 -1.68
N ASN A 17 -8.19 4.89 -0.83
CA ASN A 17 -6.81 4.56 -1.22
C ASN A 17 -6.20 3.45 -0.34
N ALA A 18 -5.11 2.84 -0.82
CA ALA A 18 -4.38 1.78 -0.09
C ALA A 18 -3.85 2.24 1.29
N ALA A 19 -3.62 3.54 1.48
CA ALA A 19 -3.23 4.12 2.76
C ALA A 19 -4.34 4.01 3.81
N ALA A 20 -5.61 4.21 3.41
CA ALA A 20 -6.77 4.05 4.29
C ALA A 20 -6.90 2.61 4.77
N HIS A 21 -6.78 1.62 3.87
CA HIS A 21 -6.83 0.20 4.24
C HIS A 21 -5.75 -0.17 5.25
N ARG A 22 -4.50 0.30 5.03
CA ARG A 22 -3.40 0.06 5.97
C ARG A 22 -3.65 0.68 7.33
N VAL A 23 -4.04 1.95 7.37
CA VAL A 23 -4.26 2.68 8.63
C VAL A 23 -5.41 2.06 9.42
N LEU A 24 -6.51 1.67 8.76
CA LEU A 24 -7.63 1.00 9.41
C LEU A 24 -7.24 -0.38 9.96
N SER A 25 -6.49 -1.20 9.20
CA SER A 25 -6.02 -2.49 9.69
C SER A 25 -5.07 -2.35 10.89
N ASN A 26 -4.14 -1.39 10.85
CA ASN A 26 -3.26 -1.09 11.96
C ASN A 26 -4.04 -0.54 13.18
N ALA A 27 -5.02 0.34 12.96
CA ALA A 27 -5.86 0.87 14.03
C ALA A 27 -6.67 -0.23 14.73
N LYS A 28 -7.16 -1.23 13.98
CA LYS A 28 -7.81 -2.43 14.57
C LYS A 28 -6.87 -3.16 15.51
N ILE A 29 -5.59 -3.35 15.15
CA ILE A 29 -4.61 -4.02 16.02
C ILE A 29 -4.40 -3.23 17.31
N PHE A 30 -4.28 -1.89 17.24
CA PHE A 30 -4.14 -1.06 18.43
C PHE A 30 -5.37 -1.15 19.33
N ARG A 31 -6.58 -1.18 18.75
CA ARG A 31 -7.83 -1.36 19.48
C ARG A 31 -7.89 -2.71 20.20
N GLU A 32 -7.48 -3.80 19.55
CA GLU A 32 -7.38 -5.13 20.17
C GLU A 32 -6.34 -5.18 21.32
N ASN A 33 -5.36 -4.28 21.31
CA ASN A 33 -4.43 -4.06 22.41
C ASN A 33 -4.93 -3.06 23.48
N GLY A 34 -6.22 -2.73 23.49
CA GLY A 34 -6.85 -1.86 24.49
C GLY A 34 -6.52 -0.38 24.34
N LYS A 35 -6.21 0.08 23.13
CA LYS A 35 -5.97 1.50 22.83
C LYS A 35 -7.18 2.12 22.14
N GLU A 36 -7.54 3.34 22.53
CA GLU A 36 -8.42 4.19 21.73
C GLU A 36 -7.62 4.81 20.58
N VAL A 37 -8.16 4.79 19.36
CA VAL A 37 -7.46 5.33 18.18
C VAL A 37 -8.30 6.42 17.54
N ILE A 38 -7.71 7.60 17.37
CA ILE A 38 -8.28 8.73 16.64
C ILE A 38 -7.52 8.87 15.32
N LEU A 39 -8.25 8.99 14.20
CA LEU A 39 -7.69 9.08 12.87
C LEU A 39 -7.79 10.51 12.33
N ILE A 40 -6.70 11.05 11.76
CA ILE A 40 -6.74 12.31 11.01
C ILE A 40 -6.17 12.06 9.61
N GLY A 41 -7.08 11.94 8.65
CA GLY A 41 -6.77 11.76 7.23
C GLY A 41 -6.86 13.04 6.41
N ILE A 42 -6.97 12.86 5.10
CA ILE A 42 -7.24 13.94 4.14
C ILE A 42 -8.60 13.72 3.48
N ASP A 43 -9.18 14.82 3.00
CA ASP A 43 -10.34 14.78 2.12
C ASP A 43 -10.14 15.78 0.98
N LYS A 44 -10.25 15.30 -0.27
CA LYS A 44 -10.05 16.11 -1.48
C LYS A 44 -11.25 16.98 -1.82
N GLU A 45 -12.41 16.65 -1.26
CA GLU A 45 -13.65 17.39 -1.47
C GLU A 45 -13.83 18.50 -0.42
N LEU A 46 -13.04 18.45 0.66
CA LEU A 46 -13.10 19.42 1.73
C LEU A 46 -12.49 20.76 1.30
N ARG A 47 -13.23 21.85 1.57
CA ARG A 47 -12.74 23.21 1.31
C ARG A 47 -11.54 23.53 2.20
N TYR A 48 -10.50 24.11 1.62
CA TYR A 48 -9.34 24.58 2.39
C TYR A 48 -9.73 25.61 3.45
N GLY A 49 -9.16 25.47 4.66
CA GLY A 49 -9.49 26.30 5.83
C GLY A 49 -10.73 25.83 6.60
N SER A 50 -11.38 24.75 6.22
CA SER A 50 -12.45 24.16 7.01
C SER A 50 -11.95 23.77 8.41
N PRO A 51 -12.69 24.11 9.50
CA PRO A 51 -12.28 23.74 10.85
C PRO A 51 -12.26 22.22 11.04
N VAL A 52 -11.11 21.66 11.41
CA VAL A 52 -10.91 20.20 11.51
C VAL A 52 -11.92 19.53 12.45
N LEU A 53 -12.31 20.15 13.56
CA LEU A 53 -13.27 19.57 14.50
C LEU A 53 -14.67 19.39 13.90
N LYS A 54 -15.04 20.17 12.86
CA LYS A 54 -16.32 20.02 12.16
C LYS A 54 -16.36 18.84 11.18
N THR A 55 -15.20 18.22 10.91
CA THR A 55 -15.09 17.05 10.00
C THR A 55 -15.20 15.72 10.75
N ARG A 56 -15.57 15.75 12.03
CA ARG A 56 -15.67 14.58 12.90
C ARG A 56 -16.72 13.60 12.37
N ILE A 57 -16.29 12.36 12.13
CA ILE A 57 -17.14 11.24 11.75
C ILE A 57 -16.69 9.97 12.48
N ASN A 58 -17.52 8.92 12.46
CA ASN A 58 -17.14 7.60 12.95
C ASN A 58 -16.95 6.65 11.76
N ILE A 59 -15.79 6.01 11.69
CA ILE A 59 -15.46 5.04 10.64
C ILE A 59 -15.06 3.71 11.29
N GLN A 60 -15.83 2.69 11.11
CA GLN A 60 -15.59 1.35 11.68
C GLN A 60 -15.34 1.36 13.22
N GLY A 61 -16.00 2.28 13.93
CA GLY A 61 -15.85 2.47 15.37
C GLY A 61 -14.69 3.39 15.77
N PHE A 62 -13.94 3.97 14.82
CA PHE A 62 -12.89 4.94 15.08
C PHE A 62 -13.38 6.38 14.93
N GLU A 63 -13.13 7.22 15.93
CA GLU A 63 -13.28 8.67 15.80
C GLU A 63 -12.31 9.15 14.73
N SER A 64 -12.81 9.86 13.73
CA SER A 64 -12.03 10.24 12.56
C SER A 64 -12.28 11.69 12.17
N TYR A 65 -11.21 12.35 11.74
CA TYR A 65 -11.19 13.72 11.22
C TYR A 65 -10.52 13.76 9.86
N ALA A 66 -10.75 14.83 9.11
CA ALA A 66 -10.07 15.07 7.84
C ALA A 66 -9.58 16.51 7.75
N ILE A 67 -8.46 16.71 7.07
CA ILE A 67 -7.98 18.02 6.61
C ILE A 67 -8.11 18.11 5.09
N ALA A 68 -8.33 19.32 4.58
CA ALA A 68 -8.42 19.54 3.15
C ALA A 68 -7.11 19.16 2.44
N TYR A 69 -7.22 18.48 1.31
CA TYR A 69 -6.07 18.22 0.43
C TYR A 69 -5.73 19.51 -0.34
N PRO A 70 -4.45 19.91 -0.41
CA PRO A 70 -4.06 21.19 -0.99
C PRO A 70 -4.26 21.22 -2.51
N ASN A 71 -4.74 22.37 -3.02
CA ASN A 71 -4.96 22.63 -4.44
C ASN A 71 -4.29 23.92 -4.93
N GLY A 72 -3.32 24.45 -4.21
CA GLY A 72 -2.60 25.67 -4.60
C GLY A 72 -1.26 25.78 -3.90
N LYS A 73 -0.35 26.64 -4.42
CA LYS A 73 1.02 26.75 -3.88
C LYS A 73 1.05 27.10 -2.39
N LYS A 74 0.22 28.06 -1.95
CA LYS A 74 0.13 28.47 -0.53
C LYS A 74 -0.39 27.32 0.32
N GLU A 75 -1.41 26.62 -0.13
CA GLU A 75 -1.99 25.49 0.57
C GLU A 75 -1.01 24.33 0.69
N TRP A 76 -0.19 24.10 -0.36
CA TRP A 76 0.89 23.10 -0.31
C TRP A 76 1.95 23.47 0.73
N ILE A 77 2.35 24.74 0.83
CA ILE A 77 3.32 25.17 1.84
C ILE A 77 2.75 24.93 3.25
N ASP A 78 1.50 25.30 3.48
CA ASP A 78 0.84 25.09 4.76
C ASP A 78 0.70 23.59 5.08
N TYR A 79 0.21 22.78 4.15
CA TYR A 79 0.10 21.33 4.30
C TYR A 79 1.44 20.65 4.63
N LEU A 80 2.53 21.11 4.03
CA LEU A 80 3.88 20.56 4.27
C LEU A 80 4.51 21.05 5.59
N THR A 81 4.05 22.17 6.15
CA THR A 81 4.76 22.84 7.26
C THR A 81 3.92 23.10 8.49
N SER A 82 2.60 23.21 8.37
CA SER A 82 1.70 23.51 9.50
C SER A 82 1.33 22.25 10.30
N ILE A 83 1.17 22.42 11.60
CA ILE A 83 0.68 21.38 12.51
C ILE A 83 -0.59 21.82 13.26
N ASN A 84 -1.13 22.99 12.94
CA ASN A 84 -2.21 23.62 13.71
C ASN A 84 -3.47 22.76 13.81
N ASN A 85 -3.91 22.16 12.71
CA ASN A 85 -5.07 21.27 12.69
C ASN A 85 -4.89 20.05 13.62
N PHE A 86 -3.67 19.50 13.66
CA PHE A 86 -3.35 18.36 14.52
C PHE A 86 -3.32 18.76 15.98
N LEU A 87 -2.74 19.93 16.31
CA LEU A 87 -2.75 20.48 17.66
C LEU A 87 -4.17 20.79 18.13
N THR A 88 -5.04 21.26 17.23
CA THR A 88 -6.45 21.50 17.56
C THR A 88 -7.14 20.20 18.00
N VAL A 89 -6.91 19.09 17.31
CA VAL A 89 -7.48 17.78 17.71
C VAL A 89 -6.83 17.29 19.01
N ILE A 90 -5.52 17.38 19.15
CA ILE A 90 -4.79 16.98 20.38
C ILE A 90 -5.35 17.70 21.60
N ASN A 91 -5.51 19.03 21.52
CA ASN A 91 -5.97 19.85 22.63
C ASN A 91 -7.46 19.65 23.00
N ASN A 92 -8.25 19.10 22.07
CA ASN A 92 -9.66 18.78 22.28
C ASN A 92 -9.92 17.29 22.57
N SER A 93 -8.87 16.48 22.61
CA SER A 93 -8.95 15.06 22.93
C SER A 93 -8.59 14.79 24.39
N LYS A 94 -8.94 13.61 24.90
CA LYS A 94 -8.37 13.09 26.15
C LYS A 94 -6.85 13.02 26.03
N ALA A 95 -6.14 12.80 27.14
CA ALA A 95 -4.67 12.73 27.14
C ALA A 95 -4.14 11.74 26.09
N ILE A 96 -3.48 12.29 25.07
CA ILE A 96 -2.85 11.52 23.98
C ILE A 96 -1.57 10.87 24.53
N GLU A 97 -1.49 9.55 24.43
CA GLU A 97 -0.30 8.78 24.82
C GLU A 97 0.74 8.74 23.68
N ALA A 98 0.26 8.63 22.42
CA ALA A 98 1.13 8.52 21.28
C ALA A 98 0.55 9.18 20.02
N VAL A 99 1.44 9.61 19.14
CA VAL A 99 1.13 10.08 17.78
C VAL A 99 1.87 9.19 16.79
N ILE A 100 1.15 8.65 15.77
CA ILE A 100 1.71 7.88 14.67
C ILE A 100 1.58 8.69 13.38
N LEU A 101 2.69 8.91 12.70
CA LEU A 101 2.79 9.71 11.48
C LEU A 101 2.93 8.82 10.24
N TYR A 102 1.86 8.69 9.45
CA TYR A 102 1.84 7.87 8.23
C TYR A 102 2.45 8.62 7.06
N ASN A 103 3.59 8.16 6.55
CA ASN A 103 4.29 8.75 5.39
C ASN A 103 4.34 10.29 5.42
N PHE A 104 4.57 10.85 6.57
CA PHE A 104 4.37 12.26 6.86
C PHE A 104 5.51 13.15 6.30
N GLN A 105 5.22 14.44 6.05
CA GLN A 105 6.16 15.41 5.48
C GLN A 105 7.20 15.86 6.51
N SER A 106 8.44 16.06 6.09
CA SER A 106 9.57 16.24 7.00
C SER A 106 9.47 17.46 7.93
N VAL A 107 9.03 18.63 7.41
CA VAL A 107 8.95 19.86 8.21
C VAL A 107 7.86 19.77 9.28
N ALA A 108 6.65 19.36 8.90
CA ALA A 108 5.56 19.15 9.85
C ALA A 108 5.88 18.02 10.83
N MET A 109 6.51 16.92 10.37
CA MET A 109 7.01 15.83 11.21
C MET A 109 7.98 16.36 12.29
N PHE A 110 8.97 17.14 11.92
CA PHE A 110 9.93 17.72 12.86
C PHE A 110 9.25 18.58 13.93
N LYS A 111 8.27 19.41 13.53
CA LYS A 111 7.51 20.23 14.47
C LYS A 111 6.68 19.38 15.44
N LEU A 112 5.98 18.34 14.93
CA LEU A 112 5.22 17.41 15.77
C LEU A 112 6.12 16.62 16.71
N MET A 113 7.27 16.14 16.27
CA MET A 113 8.25 15.47 17.12
C MET A 113 8.68 16.37 18.29
N LYS A 114 8.98 17.66 18.02
CA LYS A 114 9.31 18.64 19.09
C LYS A 114 8.16 18.85 20.06
N TYR A 115 6.94 18.98 19.53
CA TYR A 115 5.74 19.14 20.36
C TYR A 115 5.52 17.90 21.23
N CYS A 116 5.56 16.71 20.65
CA CYS A 116 5.39 15.44 21.36
C CYS A 116 6.44 15.29 22.47
N LYS A 117 7.71 15.54 22.18
CA LYS A 117 8.79 15.48 23.18
C LYS A 117 8.56 16.45 24.34
N LYS A 118 8.12 17.69 24.06
CA LYS A 118 7.83 18.70 25.11
C LYS A 118 6.68 18.27 26.02
N ASN A 119 5.69 17.56 25.47
CA ASN A 119 4.48 17.16 26.19
C ASN A 119 4.51 15.67 26.64
N GLN A 120 5.66 15.01 26.59
CA GLN A 120 5.83 13.60 26.99
C GLN A 120 4.93 12.61 26.22
N ILE A 121 4.58 12.95 24.98
CA ILE A 121 3.81 12.11 24.06
C ILE A 121 4.80 11.30 23.22
N LYS A 122 4.59 9.99 23.08
CA LYS A 122 5.40 9.15 22.18
C LYS A 122 5.12 9.52 20.72
N CYS A 123 6.17 9.56 19.90
CA CYS A 123 6.05 9.89 18.47
C CYS A 123 6.62 8.79 17.61
N TYR A 124 5.76 8.11 16.86
CA TYR A 124 6.08 7.02 15.96
C TYR A 124 5.88 7.44 14.50
N ALA A 125 6.53 6.76 13.55
CA ALA A 125 6.19 6.86 12.15
C ALA A 125 5.77 5.51 11.57
N ASP A 126 4.78 5.54 10.67
CA ASP A 126 4.45 4.41 9.80
C ASP A 126 5.05 4.67 8.41
N VAL A 127 6.07 3.88 8.08
CA VAL A 127 6.93 4.05 6.90
C VAL A 127 6.65 2.95 5.90
N THR A 128 6.05 3.32 4.76
CA THR A 128 5.60 2.33 3.78
C THR A 128 6.34 2.37 2.44
N GLU A 129 7.22 3.34 2.25
CA GLU A 129 7.96 3.47 1.00
C GLU A 129 9.17 4.40 1.13
N TRP A 130 10.14 4.17 0.27
CA TRP A 130 11.25 5.09 0.00
C TRP A 130 10.95 5.82 -1.31
N ARG A 131 10.39 7.01 -1.23
CA ARG A 131 9.98 7.75 -2.42
C ARG A 131 11.17 8.19 -3.25
N SER A 132 11.01 8.15 -4.57
CA SER A 132 11.94 8.73 -5.55
C SER A 132 11.19 9.69 -6.45
N ALA A 133 11.79 10.84 -6.74
CA ALA A 133 11.27 11.81 -7.70
C ALA A 133 11.98 11.72 -9.08
N LYS A 134 12.62 10.58 -9.38
CA LYS A 134 13.28 10.34 -10.68
C LYS A 134 12.30 10.56 -11.84
N GLY A 135 12.67 11.43 -12.78
CA GLY A 135 11.86 11.75 -13.95
C GLY A 135 10.84 12.87 -13.75
N GLU A 136 10.81 13.52 -12.58
CA GLU A 136 10.06 14.74 -12.34
C GLU A 136 10.85 16.01 -12.74
N LYS A 137 10.15 17.16 -12.81
CA LYS A 137 10.80 18.47 -13.07
C LYS A 137 11.83 18.78 -11.99
N LEU A 138 12.97 19.38 -12.38
CA LEU A 138 14.15 19.53 -11.53
C LEU A 138 13.86 20.15 -10.16
N LEU A 139 13.16 21.26 -10.08
CA LEU A 139 12.85 21.93 -8.80
C LEU A 139 11.99 21.06 -7.88
N TYR A 140 10.94 20.43 -8.42
CA TYR A 140 10.09 19.52 -7.68
C TYR A 140 10.86 18.28 -7.21
N ARG A 141 11.76 17.76 -8.05
CA ARG A 141 12.63 16.65 -7.73
C ARG A 141 13.55 17.00 -6.55
N ILE A 142 14.22 18.15 -6.57
CA ILE A 142 15.11 18.60 -5.49
C ILE A 142 14.33 18.69 -4.17
N LEU A 143 13.18 19.33 -4.16
CA LEU A 143 12.35 19.49 -2.96
C LEU A 143 11.89 18.14 -2.40
N LYS A 144 11.40 17.26 -3.25
CA LYS A 144 10.88 15.96 -2.85
C LYS A 144 11.99 14.99 -2.41
N ASP A 145 13.12 14.99 -3.12
CA ASP A 145 14.27 14.16 -2.75
C ASP A 145 14.90 14.67 -1.44
N SER A 146 14.97 15.99 -1.20
CA SER A 146 15.44 16.59 0.06
C SER A 146 14.51 16.26 1.23
N ASP A 147 13.18 16.37 1.04
CA ASP A 147 12.19 15.95 2.06
C ASP A 147 12.36 14.47 2.41
N THR A 148 12.44 13.61 1.38
CA THR A 148 12.63 12.17 1.56
C THR A 148 13.96 11.88 2.26
N TRP A 149 15.05 12.51 1.84
CA TRP A 149 16.37 12.33 2.44
C TRP A 149 16.35 12.70 3.93
N TYR A 150 15.87 13.89 4.27
CA TYR A 150 15.84 14.39 5.65
C TYR A 150 14.96 13.50 6.56
N ARG A 151 13.82 13.08 6.06
CA ARG A 151 12.91 12.18 6.75
C ARG A 151 13.54 10.81 7.01
N MET A 152 14.04 10.16 5.94
CA MET A 152 14.55 8.78 6.01
C MET A 152 15.88 8.69 6.77
N HIS A 153 16.79 9.67 6.60
CA HIS A 153 18.13 9.59 7.18
C HIS A 153 18.27 10.24 8.54
N ILE A 154 17.42 11.20 8.86
CA ILE A 154 17.53 11.99 10.10
C ILE A 154 16.33 11.81 11.03
N LEU A 155 15.11 12.13 10.57
CA LEU A 155 13.94 12.21 11.46
C LEU A 155 13.50 10.84 11.96
N HIS A 156 13.33 9.87 11.07
CA HIS A 156 12.90 8.53 11.44
C HIS A 156 13.83 7.88 12.47
N LYS A 157 15.14 8.10 12.35
CA LYS A 157 16.14 7.57 13.29
C LYS A 157 16.07 8.17 14.70
N LYS A 158 15.33 9.26 14.88
CA LYS A 158 15.17 9.99 16.15
C LYS A 158 13.77 9.83 16.76
N MET A 159 12.91 9.02 16.15
CA MET A 159 11.58 8.74 16.65
C MET A 159 11.61 7.71 17.78
N ASP A 160 10.56 7.66 18.57
CA ASP A 160 10.39 6.68 19.65
C ASP A 160 10.24 5.23 19.10
N GLY A 161 9.91 5.08 17.83
CA GLY A 161 9.88 3.83 17.08
C GLY A 161 9.24 3.99 15.71
N LEU A 162 9.36 2.95 14.88
CA LEU A 162 8.85 2.92 13.50
C LEU A 162 8.01 1.68 13.26
N ILE A 163 6.85 1.86 12.64
CA ILE A 163 6.10 0.78 11.99
C ILE A 163 6.60 0.75 10.55
N VAL A 164 7.10 -0.37 10.08
CA VAL A 164 7.70 -0.50 8.75
C VAL A 164 7.00 -1.57 7.93
N ILE A 165 6.78 -1.32 6.65
CA ILE A 165 6.01 -2.20 5.78
C ILE A 165 6.83 -3.36 5.20
N SER A 166 8.15 -3.26 5.22
CA SER A 166 9.05 -4.26 4.60
C SER A 166 10.22 -4.60 5.50
N LYS A 167 10.75 -5.80 5.35
CA LYS A 167 11.99 -6.23 6.03
C LYS A 167 13.20 -5.41 5.59
N TYR A 168 13.17 -4.84 4.37
CA TYR A 168 14.21 -3.91 3.94
C TYR A 168 14.27 -2.67 4.84
N LEU A 169 13.13 -2.07 5.15
CA LEU A 169 13.06 -0.90 6.05
C LEU A 169 13.39 -1.29 7.50
N GLU A 170 12.91 -2.44 7.96
CA GLU A 170 13.26 -2.97 9.29
C GLU A 170 14.77 -3.12 9.44
N HIS A 171 15.42 -3.75 8.47
CA HIS A 171 16.89 -3.90 8.47
C HIS A 171 17.62 -2.54 8.40
N TYR A 172 17.13 -1.62 7.57
CA TYR A 172 17.73 -0.28 7.42
C TYR A 172 17.71 0.53 8.72
N TYR A 173 16.65 0.41 9.52
CA TYR A 173 16.52 1.15 10.78
C TYR A 173 17.02 0.37 12.01
N ARG A 174 17.41 -0.87 11.85
CA ARG A 174 18.00 -1.68 12.92
C ARG A 174 19.18 -0.96 13.56
N GLY A 175 19.17 -0.85 14.89
CA GLY A 175 20.22 -0.16 15.66
C GLY A 175 20.04 1.34 15.83
N PHE A 176 19.06 1.97 15.19
CA PHE A 176 18.75 3.40 15.38
C PHE A 176 17.53 3.63 16.29
N THR A 177 16.48 2.89 16.05
CA THR A 177 15.25 2.96 16.85
C THR A 177 14.52 1.61 16.79
N LYS A 178 13.60 1.37 17.74
CA LYS A 178 12.78 0.15 17.70
C LYS A 178 11.91 0.15 16.44
N THR A 179 11.78 -1.01 15.83
CA THR A 179 10.96 -1.20 14.64
C THR A 179 9.91 -2.28 14.87
N LEU A 180 8.73 -2.08 14.31
CA LEU A 180 7.66 -3.06 14.21
C LEU A 180 7.39 -3.34 12.74
N TYR A 181 7.65 -4.55 12.29
CA TYR A 181 7.32 -4.98 10.95
C TYR A 181 5.82 -5.33 10.87
N LEU A 182 5.09 -4.56 10.06
CA LEU A 182 3.70 -4.85 9.66
C LEU A 182 3.61 -4.73 8.13
N PRO A 183 3.44 -5.84 7.38
CA PRO A 183 3.19 -5.78 5.95
C PRO A 183 1.84 -5.12 5.65
N THR A 184 1.38 -5.14 4.42
CA THR A 184 -0.01 -4.82 4.13
C THR A 184 -0.91 -5.88 4.76
N LEU A 185 -1.86 -5.45 5.58
CA LEU A 185 -2.79 -6.31 6.31
C LEU A 185 -4.22 -6.13 5.81
N THR A 186 -5.01 -7.16 5.97
CA THR A 186 -6.43 -7.22 5.65
C THR A 186 -7.24 -7.59 6.89
N ASP A 187 -8.54 -7.42 6.83
CA ASP A 187 -9.47 -7.98 7.80
C ASP A 187 -10.22 -9.14 7.12
N ALA A 188 -9.81 -10.37 7.40
CA ALA A 188 -10.38 -11.56 6.78
C ALA A 188 -11.88 -11.75 7.07
N SER A 189 -12.45 -11.04 8.06
CA SER A 189 -13.87 -11.07 8.36
C SER A 189 -14.72 -10.19 7.43
N GLU A 190 -14.10 -9.33 6.61
CA GLU A 190 -14.84 -8.48 5.68
C GLU A 190 -15.51 -9.31 4.57
N PRO A 191 -16.81 -9.13 4.29
CA PRO A 191 -17.55 -9.95 3.32
C PRO A 191 -16.95 -9.97 1.91
N LYS A 192 -16.25 -8.90 1.54
CA LYS A 192 -15.60 -8.80 0.22
C LYS A 192 -14.60 -9.92 -0.07
N TRP A 193 -14.08 -10.63 0.94
CA TRP A 193 -13.14 -11.75 0.77
C TRP A 193 -13.82 -13.12 0.60
N ASN A 194 -15.13 -13.24 0.87
CA ASN A 194 -15.78 -14.53 1.14
C ASN A 194 -16.39 -15.25 -0.07
N ASN A 195 -16.65 -14.63 -1.19
CA ASN A 195 -17.25 -15.32 -2.33
C ASN A 195 -16.22 -16.17 -3.07
N PHE A 196 -16.56 -17.43 -3.33
CA PHE A 196 -15.74 -18.35 -4.12
C PHE A 196 -16.32 -18.51 -5.52
N TYR A 197 -15.47 -18.42 -6.52
CA TYR A 197 -15.81 -18.75 -7.89
C TYR A 197 -15.22 -20.10 -8.26
N LYS A 198 -16.01 -20.95 -8.91
CA LYS A 198 -15.49 -22.14 -9.58
C LYS A 198 -14.68 -21.64 -10.78
N LYS A 199 -13.39 -21.89 -10.75
CA LYS A 199 -12.49 -21.46 -11.82
C LYS A 199 -12.71 -22.34 -13.08
N ASP A 200 -12.74 -21.70 -14.24
CA ASP A 200 -12.73 -22.39 -15.52
C ASP A 200 -11.37 -23.10 -15.69
N ARG A 201 -11.41 -24.37 -16.08
CA ARG A 201 -10.21 -25.17 -16.34
C ARG A 201 -9.89 -25.31 -17.84
N SER A 202 -10.64 -24.68 -18.71
CA SER A 202 -10.35 -24.69 -20.15
C SER A 202 -9.23 -23.74 -20.54
N LYS A 203 -9.06 -22.63 -19.76
CA LYS A 203 -8.05 -21.59 -19.99
C LYS A 203 -7.57 -20.97 -18.69
N LEU A 204 -6.32 -20.52 -18.65
CA LEU A 204 -5.76 -19.80 -17.51
C LEU A 204 -6.26 -18.35 -17.51
N ARG A 205 -6.88 -17.92 -16.42
CA ARG A 205 -7.28 -16.52 -16.22
C ARG A 205 -6.28 -15.82 -15.34
N PHE A 206 -5.67 -14.79 -15.88
CA PHE A 206 -4.77 -13.88 -15.18
C PHE A 206 -5.46 -12.55 -14.88
N VAL A 207 -5.07 -11.91 -13.80
CA VAL A 207 -5.48 -10.54 -13.50
C VAL A 207 -4.26 -9.69 -13.13
N TYR A 208 -4.20 -8.50 -13.69
CA TYR A 208 -3.35 -7.42 -13.22
C TYR A 208 -4.23 -6.34 -12.62
N ALA A 209 -4.11 -6.07 -11.31
CA ALA A 209 -4.94 -5.10 -10.59
C ALA A 209 -4.11 -3.92 -10.09
N GLY A 210 -4.46 -2.71 -10.52
CA GLY A 210 -3.86 -1.44 -10.11
C GLY A 210 -3.21 -0.65 -11.25
N ASN A 211 -2.84 0.59 -10.94
CA ASN A 211 -2.08 1.40 -11.90
C ASN A 211 -0.60 0.96 -11.88
N PRO A 212 -0.02 0.55 -13.02
CA PRO A 212 1.38 0.12 -13.07
C PRO A 212 2.35 1.25 -12.73
N GLY A 213 2.03 2.49 -13.09
CA GLY A 213 2.93 3.62 -12.94
C GLY A 213 4.30 3.31 -13.56
N ARG A 214 5.36 3.61 -12.79
CA ARG A 214 6.75 3.28 -13.17
C ARG A 214 7.32 2.08 -12.38
N LYS A 215 6.55 1.52 -11.46
CA LYS A 215 7.02 0.46 -10.56
C LYS A 215 6.79 -0.93 -11.13
N ASP A 216 5.63 -1.15 -11.72
CA ASP A 216 5.23 -2.46 -12.19
C ASP A 216 5.57 -2.62 -13.68
N ARG A 217 6.12 -3.76 -14.04
CA ARG A 217 6.56 -4.14 -15.39
C ARG A 217 5.46 -4.96 -16.08
N LEU A 218 4.27 -4.32 -16.27
CA LEU A 218 3.16 -4.93 -17.01
C LEU A 218 3.54 -5.25 -18.46
N ASP A 219 4.47 -4.47 -19.05
CA ASP A 219 5.05 -4.74 -20.36
C ASP A 219 5.62 -6.17 -20.46
N LYS A 220 6.33 -6.63 -19.43
CA LYS A 220 6.94 -7.95 -19.43
C LYS A 220 5.92 -9.10 -19.36
N LEU A 221 4.81 -8.87 -18.65
CA LEU A 221 3.71 -9.83 -18.67
C LEU A 221 3.05 -9.92 -20.05
N VAL A 222 2.79 -8.77 -20.70
CA VAL A 222 2.22 -8.74 -22.06
C VAL A 222 3.15 -9.40 -23.07
N GLU A 223 4.46 -9.12 -23.02
CA GLU A 223 5.46 -9.78 -23.85
C GLU A 223 5.51 -11.30 -23.63
N ALA A 224 5.43 -11.74 -22.37
CA ALA A 224 5.45 -13.16 -22.02
C ALA A 224 4.20 -13.89 -22.55
N LEU A 225 3.03 -13.32 -22.34
CA LEU A 225 1.76 -13.89 -22.80
C LEU A 225 1.66 -14.01 -24.33
N ASN A 226 2.39 -13.19 -25.08
CA ASN A 226 2.51 -13.34 -26.54
C ASN A 226 3.35 -14.54 -26.99
N LYS A 227 4.01 -15.23 -26.06
CA LYS A 227 4.92 -16.35 -26.30
C LYS A 227 4.41 -17.70 -25.74
N VAL A 228 3.28 -17.69 -25.03
CA VAL A 228 2.75 -18.92 -24.39
C VAL A 228 1.96 -19.78 -25.36
N ASP A 229 1.98 -21.07 -25.10
CA ASP A 229 1.24 -22.07 -25.88
C ASP A 229 -0.12 -22.44 -25.26
N VAL A 230 -0.37 -21.98 -24.02
CA VAL A 230 -1.61 -22.26 -23.28
C VAL A 230 -2.71 -21.24 -23.60
N GLU A 231 -3.95 -21.70 -23.59
CA GLU A 231 -5.12 -20.82 -23.69
C GLU A 231 -5.22 -19.94 -22.42
N PHE A 232 -5.36 -18.64 -22.61
CA PHE A 232 -5.43 -17.69 -21.50
C PHE A 232 -6.38 -16.49 -21.73
N VAL A 233 -6.70 -15.82 -20.63
CA VAL A 233 -7.27 -14.46 -20.60
C VAL A 233 -6.48 -13.64 -19.59
N LEU A 234 -6.12 -12.40 -19.92
CA LEU A 234 -5.58 -11.41 -18.99
C LEU A 234 -6.54 -10.24 -18.84
N ASP A 235 -7.07 -10.05 -17.64
CA ASP A 235 -7.83 -8.87 -17.26
C ASP A 235 -6.89 -7.80 -16.66
N VAL A 236 -6.75 -6.64 -17.33
CA VAL A 236 -5.93 -5.52 -16.89
C VAL A 236 -6.82 -4.42 -16.32
N ILE A 237 -6.71 -4.18 -15.00
CA ILE A 237 -7.53 -3.20 -14.26
C ILE A 237 -6.64 -2.08 -13.74
N GLY A 238 -7.11 -0.83 -13.86
CA GLY A 238 -6.41 0.37 -13.36
C GLY A 238 -5.74 1.24 -14.42
N ILE A 239 -5.71 0.76 -15.68
CA ILE A 239 -5.20 1.49 -16.83
C ILE A 239 -6.01 1.13 -18.07
N THR A 240 -6.26 2.11 -18.98
CA THR A 240 -6.88 1.84 -20.27
C THR A 240 -5.85 1.39 -21.30
N LEU A 241 -6.30 0.74 -22.37
CA LEU A 241 -5.43 0.35 -23.50
C LEU A 241 -4.69 1.57 -24.09
N GLU A 242 -5.38 2.69 -24.26
CA GLU A 242 -4.79 3.92 -24.78
C GLU A 242 -3.66 4.43 -23.86
N GLN A 243 -3.91 4.49 -22.55
CA GLN A 243 -2.91 4.89 -21.56
C GLN A 243 -1.71 3.94 -21.56
N TYR A 244 -1.94 2.62 -21.68
CA TYR A 244 -0.88 1.63 -21.76
C TYR A 244 -0.02 1.82 -23.02
N LEU A 245 -0.65 1.99 -24.17
CA LEU A 245 0.06 2.20 -25.45
C LEU A 245 0.82 3.55 -25.50
N ALA A 246 0.42 4.55 -24.72
CA ALA A 246 1.20 5.77 -24.56
C ALA A 246 2.57 5.53 -23.90
N TYR A 247 2.69 4.51 -23.03
CA TYR A 247 3.96 4.08 -22.44
C TYR A 247 4.70 3.08 -23.32
N TYR A 248 3.97 2.18 -24.01
CA TYR A 248 4.52 1.04 -24.76
C TYR A 248 3.95 0.97 -26.18
N PRO A 249 4.26 1.95 -27.06
CA PRO A 249 3.67 2.03 -28.41
C PRO A 249 4.02 0.80 -29.27
N ASN A 250 5.16 0.16 -29.01
CA ASN A 250 5.59 -1.04 -29.75
C ASN A 250 4.71 -2.27 -29.47
N HIS A 251 3.91 -2.26 -28.41
CA HIS A 251 3.00 -3.37 -28.08
C HIS A 251 1.69 -3.35 -28.88
N LYS A 252 1.47 -2.31 -29.72
CA LYS A 252 0.25 -2.18 -30.54
C LYS A 252 0.03 -3.41 -31.44
N ALA A 253 1.08 -3.94 -32.05
CA ALA A 253 0.98 -5.12 -32.90
C ALA A 253 0.59 -6.38 -32.09
N ILE A 254 1.20 -6.58 -30.93
CA ILE A 254 0.88 -7.70 -30.00
C ILE A 254 -0.60 -7.65 -29.63
N LEU A 255 -1.07 -6.49 -29.16
CA LEU A 255 -2.43 -6.33 -28.62
C LEU A 255 -3.51 -6.35 -29.72
N ASN A 256 -3.18 -5.96 -30.97
CA ASN A 256 -4.10 -6.09 -32.10
C ASN A 256 -4.35 -7.58 -32.44
N ASN A 257 -3.35 -8.42 -32.29
CA ASN A 257 -3.41 -9.85 -32.62
C ASN A 257 -3.91 -10.72 -31.46
N CYS A 258 -3.79 -10.24 -30.19
CA CYS A 258 -4.17 -10.97 -29.00
C CYS A 258 -5.44 -10.38 -28.36
N LYS A 259 -6.60 -10.99 -28.65
CA LYS A 259 -7.90 -10.58 -28.08
C LYS A 259 -8.11 -11.03 -26.63
N SER A 260 -7.25 -11.91 -26.13
CA SER A 260 -7.31 -12.44 -24.77
C SER A 260 -6.79 -11.46 -23.70
N ILE A 261 -6.21 -10.34 -24.09
CA ILE A 261 -5.77 -9.28 -23.16
C ILE A 261 -6.79 -8.15 -23.19
N VAL A 262 -7.50 -7.96 -22.06
CA VAL A 262 -8.61 -7.00 -21.93
C VAL A 262 -8.26 -5.91 -20.93
N PHE A 263 -8.35 -4.65 -21.35
CA PHE A 263 -8.11 -3.48 -20.52
C PHE A 263 -9.44 -2.87 -20.06
N HIS A 264 -9.69 -2.87 -18.75
CA HIS A 264 -10.95 -2.39 -18.16
C HIS A 264 -10.89 -0.92 -17.71
N GLY A 265 -9.69 -0.29 -17.72
CA GLY A 265 -9.54 1.01 -17.12
C GLY A 265 -9.68 0.97 -15.59
N ARG A 266 -10.08 2.09 -14.99
CA ARG A 266 -10.24 2.18 -13.54
C ARG A 266 -11.61 1.65 -13.12
N LEU A 267 -11.63 0.65 -12.27
CA LEU A 267 -12.80 0.10 -11.62
C LEU A 267 -12.82 0.48 -10.12
N SER A 268 -13.96 0.30 -9.47
CA SER A 268 -14.06 0.38 -8.01
C SER A 268 -13.23 -0.74 -7.35
N HIS A 269 -12.91 -0.56 -6.06
CA HIS A 269 -12.17 -1.59 -5.33
C HIS A 269 -12.94 -2.93 -5.25
N LEU A 270 -14.25 -2.88 -5.02
CA LEU A 270 -15.09 -4.09 -4.98
C LEU A 270 -15.13 -4.83 -6.31
N GLU A 271 -15.33 -4.11 -7.41
CA GLU A 271 -15.27 -4.72 -8.76
C GLU A 271 -13.90 -5.33 -9.05
N THR A 272 -12.83 -4.65 -8.66
CA THR A 272 -11.45 -5.16 -8.81
C THR A 272 -11.25 -6.46 -8.05
N ILE A 273 -11.74 -6.55 -6.81
CA ILE A 273 -11.70 -7.77 -5.98
C ILE A 273 -12.44 -8.93 -6.64
N GLU A 274 -13.58 -8.67 -7.31
CA GLU A 274 -14.32 -9.72 -8.02
C GLU A 274 -13.52 -10.32 -9.19
N TYR A 275 -12.80 -9.49 -9.96
CA TYR A 275 -11.87 -9.99 -10.98
C TYR A 275 -10.72 -10.82 -10.38
N VAL A 276 -10.16 -10.34 -9.25
CA VAL A 276 -9.07 -11.07 -8.57
C VAL A 276 -9.53 -12.46 -8.12
N LYS A 277 -10.73 -12.59 -7.54
CA LYS A 277 -11.30 -13.88 -7.12
C LYS A 277 -11.54 -14.85 -8.28
N GLN A 278 -11.93 -14.34 -9.44
CA GLN A 278 -12.19 -15.17 -10.63
C GLN A 278 -10.92 -15.64 -11.32
N ALA A 279 -9.78 -14.98 -11.09
CA ALA A 279 -8.53 -15.31 -11.74
C ALA A 279 -7.88 -16.59 -11.15
N ASN A 280 -7.17 -17.34 -12.00
CA ASN A 280 -6.30 -18.42 -11.54
C ASN A 280 -5.07 -17.82 -10.83
N TYR A 281 -4.53 -16.72 -11.38
CA TYR A 281 -3.37 -16.02 -10.84
C TYR A 281 -3.52 -14.50 -10.93
N SER A 282 -3.11 -13.81 -9.86
CA SER A 282 -2.84 -12.38 -9.90
C SER A 282 -1.38 -12.15 -10.27
N CYS A 283 -1.10 -11.32 -11.28
CA CYS A 283 0.24 -11.17 -11.82
C CYS A 283 0.76 -9.76 -11.66
N PHE A 284 2.00 -9.61 -11.21
CA PHE A 284 2.74 -8.35 -11.27
C PHE A 284 4.25 -8.59 -11.16
N PHE A 285 5.03 -7.79 -11.86
CA PHE A 285 6.49 -7.84 -11.83
C PHE A 285 7.04 -6.46 -11.53
N ARG A 286 8.17 -6.37 -10.82
CA ARG A 286 8.77 -5.11 -10.40
C ARG A 286 10.27 -5.12 -10.57
N GLU A 287 10.83 -3.92 -10.83
CA GLU A 287 12.27 -3.72 -10.73
C GLU A 287 12.77 -4.02 -9.31
N ASN A 288 13.99 -4.56 -9.20
CA ASN A 288 14.59 -4.85 -7.90
C ASN A 288 15.39 -3.65 -7.38
N ASP A 289 14.77 -2.47 -7.38
CA ASP A 289 15.35 -1.22 -6.90
C ASP A 289 14.98 -0.94 -5.43
N ARG A 290 15.56 0.12 -4.87
CA ARG A 290 15.30 0.54 -3.49
C ARG A 290 13.84 0.91 -3.25
N VAL A 291 13.17 1.49 -4.24
CA VAL A 291 11.75 1.90 -4.13
C VAL A 291 10.87 0.66 -3.98
N SER A 292 11.11 -0.35 -4.81
CA SER A 292 10.37 -1.62 -4.76
C SER A 292 10.69 -2.43 -3.50
N LYS A 293 11.97 -2.48 -3.08
CA LYS A 293 12.40 -3.18 -1.86
C LYS A 293 11.83 -2.56 -0.59
N SER A 294 11.69 -1.23 -0.54
CA SER A 294 11.19 -0.54 0.65
C SER A 294 9.68 -0.62 0.83
N GLY A 295 8.92 -0.90 -0.24
CA GLY A 295 7.48 -1.09 -0.18
C GLY A 295 7.09 -2.54 0.03
N PHE A 296 5.78 -2.78 0.19
CA PHE A 296 5.15 -4.09 0.13
C PHE A 296 3.91 -3.98 -0.76
N PRO A 297 3.74 -4.83 -1.80
CA PRO A 297 2.63 -4.67 -2.73
C PRO A 297 1.28 -4.97 -2.08
N THR A 298 0.39 -4.00 -2.00
CA THR A 298 -0.98 -4.19 -1.51
C THR A 298 -1.71 -5.27 -2.30
N LYS A 299 -1.54 -5.30 -3.62
CA LYS A 299 -2.14 -6.31 -4.50
C LYS A 299 -1.74 -7.75 -4.16
N PHE A 300 -0.57 -7.97 -3.55
CA PHE A 300 -0.17 -9.30 -3.08
C PHE A 300 -1.05 -9.74 -1.90
N ALA A 301 -1.16 -8.92 -0.87
CA ALA A 301 -1.97 -9.22 0.30
C ALA A 301 -3.46 -9.39 -0.06
N GLU A 302 -3.99 -8.53 -0.93
CA GLU A 302 -5.38 -8.61 -1.40
C GLU A 302 -5.63 -9.90 -2.22
N SER A 303 -4.71 -10.26 -3.12
CA SER A 303 -4.84 -11.50 -3.91
C SER A 303 -4.86 -12.73 -3.01
N ILE A 304 -3.95 -12.80 -2.03
CA ILE A 304 -3.92 -13.90 -1.07
C ILE A 304 -5.21 -13.95 -0.25
N SER A 305 -5.72 -12.80 0.22
CA SER A 305 -7.00 -12.74 0.97
C SER A 305 -8.20 -13.16 0.11
N CYS A 306 -8.14 -12.95 -1.21
CA CYS A 306 -9.13 -13.48 -2.17
C CYS A 306 -9.01 -15.00 -2.42
N GLY A 307 -7.94 -15.64 -1.99
CA GLY A 307 -7.62 -17.04 -2.33
C GLY A 307 -7.08 -17.19 -3.75
N THR A 308 -6.47 -16.14 -4.30
CA THR A 308 -5.88 -16.14 -5.63
C THR A 308 -4.36 -16.14 -5.48
N PRO A 309 -3.68 -17.20 -5.95
CA PRO A 309 -2.23 -17.28 -5.92
C PRO A 309 -1.61 -16.21 -6.81
N VAL A 310 -0.36 -15.85 -6.54
CA VAL A 310 0.33 -14.76 -7.24
C VAL A 310 1.46 -15.29 -8.11
N LEU A 311 1.57 -14.79 -9.34
CA LEU A 311 2.75 -14.94 -10.19
C LEU A 311 3.51 -13.61 -10.19
N THR A 312 4.74 -13.62 -9.66
CA THR A 312 5.55 -12.41 -9.47
C THR A 312 7.05 -12.73 -9.51
N ASN A 313 7.89 -11.72 -9.50
CA ASN A 313 9.33 -11.88 -9.24
C ASN A 313 9.69 -11.54 -7.79
N ASN A 314 10.88 -11.96 -7.37
CA ASN A 314 11.36 -11.66 -6.02
C ASN A 314 11.61 -10.16 -5.85
N THR A 315 10.69 -9.49 -5.18
CA THR A 315 10.74 -8.05 -4.85
C THR A 315 10.27 -7.83 -3.43
N SER A 316 10.83 -6.83 -2.73
CA SER A 316 10.61 -6.65 -1.29
C SER A 316 10.97 -7.94 -0.53
N ASN A 317 10.06 -8.42 0.32
CA ASN A 317 10.17 -9.71 1.00
C ASN A 317 8.95 -10.62 0.70
N ILE A 318 8.46 -10.57 -0.54
CA ILE A 318 7.32 -11.41 -0.97
C ILE A 318 7.67 -12.90 -0.90
N SER A 319 8.92 -13.25 -1.24
CA SER A 319 9.39 -14.63 -1.17
C SER A 319 9.26 -15.29 0.21
N ASP A 320 9.17 -14.50 1.27
CA ASP A 320 8.93 -15.04 2.63
C ASP A 320 7.52 -15.62 2.80
N TYR A 321 6.60 -15.31 1.90
CA TYR A 321 5.18 -15.68 1.94
C TYR A 321 4.78 -16.66 0.83
N ILE A 322 5.69 -16.95 -0.08
CA ILE A 322 5.48 -17.91 -1.17
C ILE A 322 6.33 -19.14 -0.90
N SER A 323 5.69 -20.27 -0.71
CA SER A 323 6.35 -21.57 -0.59
C SER A 323 6.02 -22.47 -1.79
N LYS A 324 6.75 -23.57 -1.95
CA LYS A 324 6.53 -24.51 -3.07
C LYS A 324 5.09 -25.06 -3.03
N GLY A 325 4.29 -24.68 -4.02
CA GLY A 325 2.90 -25.13 -4.17
C GLY A 325 1.89 -24.34 -3.34
N GLU A 326 2.29 -23.25 -2.66
CA GLU A 326 1.39 -22.45 -1.84
C GLU A 326 1.60 -20.95 -2.06
N ASN A 327 0.50 -20.20 -2.13
CA ASN A 327 0.39 -18.75 -2.25
C ASN A 327 0.86 -18.15 -3.58
N GLY A 328 1.57 -18.90 -4.40
CA GLY A 328 2.00 -18.40 -5.71
C GLY A 328 3.32 -18.95 -6.20
N ILE A 329 3.84 -18.31 -7.24
CA ILE A 329 5.12 -18.62 -7.86
C ILE A 329 5.93 -17.34 -7.97
N CYS A 330 7.18 -17.42 -7.53
CA CYS A 330 8.15 -16.34 -7.63
C CYS A 330 9.21 -16.72 -8.68
N VAL A 331 9.22 -16.00 -9.81
CA VAL A 331 10.26 -16.15 -10.83
C VAL A 331 11.54 -15.43 -10.42
N ASN A 332 12.69 -15.86 -10.94
CA ASN A 332 13.97 -15.28 -10.56
C ASN A 332 14.21 -13.91 -11.21
N SER A 333 13.70 -13.71 -12.41
CA SER A 333 13.76 -12.42 -13.11
C SER A 333 12.37 -12.04 -13.65
N PHE A 334 12.27 -10.89 -14.31
CA PHE A 334 11.08 -10.50 -15.08
C PHE A 334 11.36 -10.53 -16.60
N ASP A 335 12.27 -11.40 -17.03
CA ASP A 335 12.45 -11.68 -18.46
C ASP A 335 11.20 -12.37 -19.02
N SER A 336 10.73 -11.88 -20.17
CA SER A 336 9.48 -12.38 -20.77
C SER A 336 9.56 -13.85 -21.22
N SER A 337 10.75 -14.37 -21.50
CA SER A 337 10.93 -15.77 -21.88
C SER A 337 10.87 -16.68 -20.65
N GLU A 338 11.50 -16.30 -19.52
CA GLU A 338 11.37 -17.05 -18.26
C GLU A 338 9.91 -17.04 -17.76
N ILE A 339 9.24 -15.88 -17.85
CA ILE A 339 7.83 -15.77 -17.45
C ILE A 339 6.95 -16.68 -18.32
N SER A 340 7.16 -16.71 -19.64
CA SER A 340 6.36 -17.55 -20.57
C SER A 340 6.56 -19.04 -20.31
N GLU A 341 7.79 -19.48 -20.03
CA GLU A 341 8.09 -20.87 -19.67
C GLU A 341 7.36 -21.28 -18.39
N VAL A 342 7.38 -20.42 -17.37
CA VAL A 342 6.65 -20.67 -16.12
C VAL A 342 5.15 -20.72 -16.38
N ILE A 343 4.58 -19.80 -17.18
CA ILE A 343 3.15 -19.77 -17.50
C ILE A 343 2.70 -21.06 -18.18
N ASN A 344 3.48 -21.60 -19.13
CA ASN A 344 3.15 -22.85 -19.82
C ASN A 344 3.07 -24.07 -18.89
N ASN A 345 3.67 -24.00 -17.71
CA ASN A 345 3.71 -25.07 -16.72
C ASN A 345 2.85 -24.78 -15.46
N LEU A 346 2.02 -23.72 -15.47
CA LEU A 346 1.21 -23.35 -14.31
C LEU A 346 0.07 -24.37 -14.08
N PRO A 347 -0.15 -24.83 -12.84
CA PRO A 347 -1.37 -25.55 -12.51
C PRO A 347 -2.59 -24.62 -12.52
N PHE A 348 -3.76 -25.13 -12.86
CA PHE A 348 -5.02 -24.36 -12.81
C PHE A 348 -5.43 -23.96 -11.39
N GLU A 349 -4.97 -24.69 -10.40
CA GLU A 349 -5.28 -24.45 -8.97
C GLU A 349 -4.02 -24.59 -8.13
N MET A 350 -3.95 -23.76 -7.08
CA MET A 350 -2.87 -23.78 -6.11
C MET A 350 -3.44 -23.50 -4.72
N THR A 351 -2.85 -24.06 -3.68
CA THR A 351 -3.22 -23.78 -2.30
C THR A 351 -2.91 -22.34 -1.94
N VAL A 352 -3.84 -21.66 -1.25
CA VAL A 352 -3.65 -20.29 -0.76
C VAL A 352 -4.11 -20.16 0.68
N ASN A 353 -3.24 -19.69 1.55
CA ASN A 353 -3.58 -19.35 2.93
C ASN A 353 -4.22 -17.95 3.00
N LYS A 354 -5.53 -17.88 2.88
CA LYS A 354 -6.29 -16.62 2.86
C LYS A 354 -6.13 -15.75 4.08
N ASN A 355 -5.82 -16.36 5.23
CA ASN A 355 -5.67 -15.65 6.50
C ASN A 355 -4.25 -15.16 6.75
N LEU A 356 -3.34 -15.33 5.79
CA LEU A 356 -1.92 -15.02 5.93
C LEU A 356 -1.68 -13.55 6.33
N PHE A 357 -2.47 -12.63 5.78
CA PHE A 357 -2.37 -11.20 6.04
C PHE A 357 -3.48 -10.67 6.96
N ASP A 358 -4.21 -11.55 7.66
CA ASP A 358 -5.18 -11.10 8.64
C ASP A 358 -4.49 -10.31 9.77
N TYR A 359 -5.00 -9.12 10.07
CA TYR A 359 -4.41 -8.24 11.09
C TYR A 359 -4.33 -8.91 12.47
N ARG A 360 -5.21 -9.88 12.75
CA ARG A 360 -5.24 -10.60 14.05
C ARG A 360 -3.96 -11.39 14.31
N ASN A 361 -3.28 -11.81 13.25
CA ASN A 361 -1.98 -12.51 13.37
C ASN A 361 -0.87 -11.62 13.93
N TYR A 362 -1.06 -10.29 13.96
CA TYR A 362 -0.05 -9.30 14.36
C TYR A 362 -0.35 -8.61 15.70
N ILE A 363 -1.44 -8.96 16.38
CA ILE A 363 -1.84 -8.35 17.67
C ILE A 363 -0.72 -8.47 18.70
N GLY A 364 -0.12 -9.66 18.85
CA GLY A 364 0.96 -9.91 19.79
C GLY A 364 2.23 -9.10 19.53
N SER A 365 2.58 -8.87 18.26
CA SER A 365 3.77 -8.11 17.87
C SER A 365 3.63 -6.63 18.26
N VAL A 366 2.42 -6.07 18.17
CA VAL A 366 2.15 -4.67 18.53
C VAL A 366 2.20 -4.47 20.03
N LYS A 367 1.75 -5.44 20.84
CA LYS A 367 1.81 -5.37 22.30
C LYS A 367 3.24 -5.21 22.83
N GLN A 368 4.21 -5.81 22.16
CA GLN A 368 5.63 -5.69 22.53
C GLN A 368 6.24 -4.35 22.08
N PHE A 369 5.64 -3.72 21.06
CA PHE A 369 6.15 -2.48 20.50
C PHE A 369 5.68 -1.23 21.26
N LEU A 370 4.46 -1.19 21.76
CA LEU A 370 3.90 -0.08 22.55
C LEU A 370 4.47 -0.08 23.97
#